data_0532fc8741b2269945508ada2f838547
#
_entry.id   0532fc8741b2269945508ada2f838547
#
_cell.length_a   1.000
_cell.length_b   1.000
_cell.length_c   1.000
_cell.angle_alpha   90.00
_cell.angle_beta   90.00
_cell.angle_gamma   90.00
#
_symmetry.space_group_name_H-M   'P 1'
#
loop_
_entity.id
_entity.type
_entity.pdbx_description
1 polymer ?
#
loop_
_entity_poly.entity_id
_entity_poly.type
_entity_poly.pdbx_seq_one_letter_code
_entity_poly.pdbx_strand_id
1 'polypeptide(L)'
;MLTDAQLRRIKANPNKKTPDKYSDTNGLQLHVFPTGRKTWIYAYRYQNKQRSLTLGSYPDLSLADARIKLSEAKKNLSEGIDPNQAKKSNLTQLNGEHSFEYVAMEWYRKKVETWAESTSVKTKARLEADIFPFIGAMDIASIKSPDLLSVIKRIEGRSPDTAKRALQECGQIFRYGMALGKNENDPSQALQGLLLPVKTRNFAAITDPSKVGEFLRAIDSIPNTTLVVKSAFKLAPLFFVRIGELRKAKWSEIDFDKQEWRYFITKTKQDHIVPLSKQAIEILKELQCLTGQHEYIFVGYRNNKIPMSDGAINAAIRRLGYDTQEEITGHGFRAMARTILNEEMGIPVSVIEHQLAHKVADNLGTAYNRTKFIAQRKKMMQQWADYLDSLKQNVIPFPKHKTA
;
A
#
# COMPACT_ATOMS: atom_id res chain seq x y z
N MET A 1 29.39 15.94 -32.60
CA MET A 1 30.11 15.29 -31.47
C MET A 1 30.03 16.18 -30.26
N LEU A 2 29.69 15.64 -29.11
CA LEU A 2 29.72 16.36 -27.84
C LEU A 2 31.16 16.51 -27.33
N THR A 3 31.42 17.57 -26.58
CA THR A 3 32.68 17.79 -25.89
C THR A 3 32.45 17.96 -24.40
N ASP A 4 33.48 17.67 -23.58
CA ASP A 4 33.36 17.82 -22.11
C ASP A 4 33.03 19.26 -21.70
N ALA A 5 33.54 20.25 -22.44
CA ALA A 5 33.22 21.66 -22.21
C ALA A 5 31.72 21.96 -22.44
N GLN A 6 31.12 21.35 -23.46
CA GLN A 6 29.66 21.45 -23.70
C GLN A 6 28.87 20.76 -22.61
N LEU A 7 29.25 19.54 -22.17
CA LEU A 7 28.56 18.78 -21.15
C LEU A 7 28.47 19.52 -19.81
N ARG A 8 29.53 20.25 -19.44
CA ARG A 8 29.56 21.09 -18.22
C ARG A 8 28.61 22.29 -18.33
N ARG A 9 28.43 22.85 -19.53
CA ARG A 9 27.60 24.04 -19.78
C ARG A 9 26.11 23.73 -19.94
N ILE A 10 25.74 22.50 -20.30
CA ILE A 10 24.35 22.11 -20.48
C ILE A 10 23.60 22.18 -19.14
N LYS A 11 22.57 23.01 -19.09
CA LYS A 11 21.69 23.18 -17.94
C LYS A 11 20.34 22.45 -18.21
N ALA A 12 19.71 22.00 -17.16
CA ALA A 12 18.34 21.44 -17.22
C ALA A 12 17.31 22.54 -17.49
N ASN A 13 16.26 22.21 -18.20
CA ASN A 13 15.09 23.05 -18.35
C ASN A 13 13.98 22.56 -17.41
N PRO A 14 13.72 23.22 -16.27
CA PRO A 14 12.76 22.79 -15.28
C PRO A 14 11.30 22.86 -15.76
N ASN A 15 11.03 23.63 -16.83
CA ASN A 15 9.67 23.83 -17.37
C ASN A 15 9.23 22.70 -18.32
N LYS A 16 10.11 21.76 -18.66
CA LYS A 16 9.78 20.63 -19.53
C LYS A 16 9.39 19.41 -18.70
N LYS A 17 8.43 18.64 -19.20
CA LYS A 17 8.05 17.34 -18.62
C LYS A 17 8.93 16.17 -19.11
N THR A 18 9.64 16.35 -20.22
CA THR A 18 10.49 15.33 -20.86
C THR A 18 11.94 15.78 -20.86
N PRO A 19 12.92 14.84 -20.83
CA PRO A 19 14.33 15.19 -20.88
C PRO A 19 14.73 15.81 -22.21
N ASP A 20 15.64 16.79 -22.18
CA ASP A 20 16.33 17.29 -23.36
C ASP A 20 17.36 16.25 -23.83
N LYS A 21 17.41 16.01 -25.16
CA LYS A 21 18.27 14.99 -25.76
C LYS A 21 19.37 15.65 -26.56
N TYR A 22 20.61 15.38 -26.21
CA TYR A 22 21.79 15.87 -26.92
C TYR A 22 22.50 14.68 -27.56
N SER A 23 22.52 14.64 -28.90
CA SER A 23 23.13 13.55 -29.65
C SER A 23 24.63 13.72 -29.76
N ASP A 24 25.37 12.62 -29.54
CA ASP A 24 26.79 12.45 -29.86
C ASP A 24 26.92 11.61 -31.15
N THR A 25 27.89 10.75 -31.23
CA THR A 25 28.12 9.84 -32.36
C THR A 25 27.45 8.49 -32.17
N ASN A 26 27.11 7.82 -33.30
CA ASN A 26 26.74 6.42 -33.31
C ASN A 26 25.56 6.02 -32.43
N GLY A 27 24.57 6.91 -32.24
CA GLY A 27 23.37 6.64 -31.42
C GLY A 27 23.56 6.91 -29.93
N LEU A 28 24.73 7.43 -29.50
CA LEU A 28 24.92 7.91 -28.12
C LEU A 28 24.20 9.24 -27.92
N GLN A 29 23.46 9.35 -26.84
CA GLN A 29 22.72 10.55 -26.46
C GLN A 29 22.92 10.84 -24.97
N LEU A 30 23.04 12.12 -24.63
CA LEU A 30 22.90 12.57 -23.25
C LEU A 30 21.46 13.07 -23.03
N HIS A 31 20.74 12.45 -22.13
CA HIS A 31 19.43 12.92 -21.69
C HIS A 31 19.56 13.75 -20.43
N VAL A 32 19.09 14.99 -20.48
CA VAL A 32 19.11 15.93 -19.36
C VAL A 32 17.69 16.09 -18.86
N PHE A 33 17.43 15.58 -17.68
CA PHE A 33 16.12 15.60 -17.05
C PHE A 33 15.84 16.97 -16.41
N PRO A 34 14.56 17.34 -16.24
CA PRO A 34 14.19 18.59 -15.56
C PRO A 34 14.75 18.72 -14.14
N THR A 35 15.02 17.58 -13.48
CA THR A 35 15.64 17.49 -12.15
C THR A 35 17.15 17.82 -12.14
N GLY A 36 17.75 18.09 -13.29
CA GLY A 36 19.19 18.29 -13.43
C GLY A 36 20.00 17.01 -13.65
N ARG A 37 19.39 15.82 -13.49
CA ARG A 37 20.06 14.54 -13.74
C ARG A 37 20.43 14.42 -15.22
N LYS A 38 21.67 14.04 -15.51
CA LYS A 38 22.18 13.77 -16.86
C LYS A 38 22.48 12.29 -17.00
N THR A 39 21.98 11.64 -18.06
CA THR A 39 22.11 10.19 -18.25
C THR A 39 22.50 9.87 -19.67
N TRP A 40 23.52 9.03 -19.83
CA TRP A 40 23.95 8.51 -21.11
C TRP A 40 23.03 7.38 -21.59
N ILE A 41 22.53 7.50 -22.82
CA ILE A 41 21.62 6.55 -23.43
C ILE A 41 22.14 6.20 -24.83
N TYR A 42 22.19 4.93 -25.14
CA TYR A 42 22.41 4.41 -26.49
C TYR A 42 21.04 4.11 -27.13
N ALA A 43 20.72 4.82 -28.21
CA ALA A 43 19.55 4.58 -29.05
C ALA A 43 19.93 3.68 -30.24
N TYR A 44 19.25 2.55 -30.40
CA TYR A 44 19.54 1.56 -31.42
C TYR A 44 18.29 0.89 -31.99
N ARG A 45 18.44 0.15 -33.08
CA ARG A 45 17.38 -0.69 -33.63
C ARG A 45 17.75 -2.16 -33.47
N TYR A 46 16.80 -2.96 -33.03
CA TYR A 46 16.91 -4.42 -32.94
C TYR A 46 15.62 -5.04 -33.43
N GLN A 47 15.69 -5.98 -34.38
CA GLN A 47 14.55 -6.62 -35.05
C GLN A 47 13.49 -5.59 -35.51
N ASN A 48 13.93 -4.56 -36.21
CA ASN A 48 13.12 -3.44 -36.73
C ASN A 48 12.40 -2.58 -35.67
N LYS A 49 12.62 -2.80 -34.38
CA LYS A 49 12.08 -1.98 -33.30
C LYS A 49 13.14 -1.04 -32.74
N GLN A 50 12.75 0.21 -32.51
CA GLN A 50 13.61 1.17 -31.83
C GLN A 50 13.70 0.83 -30.34
N ARG A 51 14.92 0.75 -29.82
CA ARG A 51 15.22 0.47 -28.41
C ARG A 51 16.23 1.46 -27.86
N SER A 52 16.38 1.50 -26.54
CA SER A 52 17.37 2.31 -25.85
C SER A 52 18.00 1.54 -24.71
N LEU A 53 19.32 1.74 -24.51
CA LEU A 53 20.09 1.19 -23.41
C LEU A 53 20.65 2.32 -22.57
N THR A 54 20.37 2.33 -21.27
CA THR A 54 21.00 3.27 -20.32
C THR A 54 22.42 2.78 -19.99
N LEU A 55 23.42 3.62 -20.29
CA LEU A 55 24.83 3.32 -20.07
C LEU A 55 25.32 3.77 -18.68
N GLY A 56 24.85 4.91 -18.19
CA GLY A 56 25.20 5.44 -16.87
C GLY A 56 24.87 6.93 -16.71
N SER A 57 25.12 7.48 -15.53
CA SER A 57 24.89 8.88 -15.21
C SER A 57 26.16 9.72 -15.37
N TYR A 58 26.03 10.94 -15.92
CA TYR A 58 27.09 11.94 -15.90
C TYR A 58 26.96 12.78 -14.62
N PRO A 59 28.06 13.12 -13.89
CA PRO A 59 29.46 12.95 -14.28
C PRO A 59 30.10 11.62 -13.89
N ASP A 60 29.43 10.71 -13.16
CA ASP A 60 30.00 9.43 -12.69
C ASP A 60 30.55 8.59 -13.86
N LEU A 61 29.91 8.67 -15.02
CA LEU A 61 30.38 8.11 -16.28
C LEU A 61 30.82 9.26 -17.19
N SER A 62 32.12 9.37 -17.47
CA SER A 62 32.68 10.37 -18.36
C SER A 62 32.23 10.15 -19.82
N LEU A 63 32.42 11.16 -20.70
CA LEU A 63 32.15 11.03 -22.13
C LEU A 63 33.01 9.92 -22.77
N ALA A 64 34.26 9.82 -22.37
CA ALA A 64 35.19 8.80 -22.88
C ALA A 64 34.70 7.39 -22.51
N ASP A 65 34.35 7.17 -21.24
CA ASP A 65 33.84 5.88 -20.76
C ASP A 65 32.47 5.54 -21.36
N ALA A 66 31.61 6.54 -21.58
CA ALA A 66 30.33 6.36 -22.27
C ALA A 66 30.51 5.86 -23.71
N ARG A 67 31.53 6.36 -24.42
CA ARG A 67 31.90 5.91 -25.76
C ARG A 67 32.49 4.50 -25.77
N ILE A 68 33.27 4.13 -24.74
CA ILE A 68 33.76 2.74 -24.57
C ILE A 68 32.57 1.79 -24.37
N LYS A 69 31.68 2.09 -23.45
CA LYS A 69 30.47 1.27 -23.22
C LYS A 69 29.54 1.23 -24.43
N LEU A 70 29.47 2.29 -25.22
CA LEU A 70 28.78 2.28 -26.51
C LEU A 70 29.42 1.28 -27.50
N SER A 71 30.75 1.25 -27.57
CA SER A 71 31.48 0.31 -28.47
C SER A 71 31.17 -1.15 -28.09
N GLU A 72 31.17 -1.47 -26.79
CA GLU A 72 30.80 -2.79 -26.29
C GLU A 72 29.34 -3.15 -26.63
N ALA A 73 28.41 -2.21 -26.44
CA ALA A 73 27.02 -2.42 -26.78
C ALA A 73 26.79 -2.60 -28.28
N LYS A 74 27.56 -1.91 -29.12
CA LYS A 74 27.53 -2.08 -30.60
C LYS A 74 28.12 -3.43 -31.03
N LYS A 75 29.15 -3.92 -30.36
CA LYS A 75 29.71 -5.25 -30.62
C LYS A 75 28.66 -6.32 -30.36
N ASN A 76 27.97 -6.27 -29.21
CA ASN A 76 26.87 -7.20 -28.94
C ASN A 76 25.78 -7.15 -30.02
N LEU A 77 25.40 -5.93 -30.45
CA LEU A 77 24.39 -5.76 -31.47
C LEU A 77 24.83 -6.35 -32.84
N SER A 78 26.12 -6.21 -33.20
CA SER A 78 26.68 -6.80 -34.44
C SER A 78 26.74 -8.32 -34.38
N GLU A 79 26.84 -8.90 -33.19
CA GLU A 79 26.77 -10.34 -32.93
C GLU A 79 25.33 -10.87 -32.88
N GLY A 80 24.33 -10.01 -33.16
CA GLY A 80 22.89 -10.39 -33.11
C GLY A 80 22.31 -10.45 -31.73
N ILE A 81 23.01 -10.00 -30.70
CA ILE A 81 22.58 -10.01 -29.30
C ILE A 81 22.02 -8.64 -28.96
N ASP A 82 20.80 -8.60 -28.43
CA ASP A 82 20.22 -7.33 -27.87
C ASP A 82 21.06 -6.80 -26.71
N PRO A 83 21.66 -5.61 -26.81
CA PRO A 83 22.46 -5.02 -25.72
C PRO A 83 21.73 -4.93 -24.37
N ASN A 84 20.40 -4.79 -24.36
CA ASN A 84 19.60 -4.86 -23.12
C ASN A 84 19.55 -6.30 -22.55
N GLN A 85 19.46 -7.31 -23.41
CA GLN A 85 19.52 -8.71 -22.98
C GLN A 85 20.93 -9.09 -22.54
N ALA A 86 21.97 -8.66 -23.26
CA ALA A 86 23.36 -8.86 -22.86
C ALA A 86 23.66 -8.25 -21.51
N LYS A 87 23.17 -7.02 -21.24
CA LYS A 87 23.30 -6.39 -19.93
C LYS A 87 22.57 -7.19 -18.85
N LYS A 88 21.36 -7.70 -19.13
CA LYS A 88 20.63 -8.59 -18.21
C LYS A 88 21.36 -9.93 -18.02
N SER A 89 21.89 -10.54 -19.08
CA SER A 89 22.62 -11.81 -19.00
C SER A 89 23.95 -11.68 -18.26
N ASN A 90 24.68 -10.58 -18.45
CA ASN A 90 25.89 -10.28 -17.71
C ASN A 90 25.58 -10.02 -16.23
N LEU A 91 24.48 -9.33 -15.90
CA LEU A 91 23.96 -9.23 -14.54
C LEU A 91 23.55 -10.61 -13.99
N THR A 92 22.96 -11.47 -14.81
CA THR A 92 22.56 -12.84 -14.41
C THR A 92 23.77 -13.78 -14.29
N GLN A 93 24.83 -13.61 -15.09
CA GLN A 93 26.09 -14.36 -14.95
C GLN A 93 26.96 -13.86 -13.78
N LEU A 94 26.91 -12.56 -13.46
CA LEU A 94 27.48 -12.00 -12.24
C LEU A 94 26.64 -12.31 -11.00
N ASN A 95 25.33 -12.54 -11.18
CA ASN A 95 24.40 -13.03 -10.14
C ASN A 95 24.53 -14.55 -10.00
N GLY A 96 25.72 -15.05 -9.69
CA GLY A 96 25.91 -16.42 -9.26
C GLY A 96 25.07 -16.73 -8.02
N GLU A 97 24.98 -17.99 -7.64
CA GLU A 97 24.22 -18.49 -6.47
C GLU A 97 24.56 -17.80 -5.14
N HIS A 98 25.62 -16.98 -5.09
CA HIS A 98 26.09 -16.18 -3.97
C HIS A 98 25.62 -14.70 -4.01
N SER A 99 24.93 -14.25 -5.08
CA SER A 99 24.46 -12.87 -5.11
C SER A 99 23.32 -12.62 -4.09
N PHE A 100 23.26 -11.39 -3.55
CA PHE A 100 22.19 -11.01 -2.64
C PHE A 100 20.80 -11.23 -3.24
N GLU A 101 20.60 -10.88 -4.51
CA GLU A 101 19.33 -11.06 -5.22
C GLU A 101 18.93 -12.53 -5.33
N TYR A 102 19.88 -13.43 -5.65
CA TYR A 102 19.61 -14.87 -5.71
C TYR A 102 19.12 -15.40 -4.36
N VAL A 103 19.87 -15.10 -3.29
CA VAL A 103 19.51 -15.52 -1.91
C VAL A 103 18.19 -14.91 -1.46
N ALA A 104 17.95 -13.63 -1.79
CA ALA A 104 16.71 -12.94 -1.46
C ALA A 104 15.50 -13.56 -2.18
N MET A 105 15.64 -13.94 -3.45
CA MET A 105 14.57 -14.58 -4.19
C MET A 105 14.30 -16.01 -3.73
N GLU A 106 15.32 -16.73 -3.29
CA GLU A 106 15.17 -18.04 -2.66
C GLU A 106 14.44 -17.95 -1.34
N TRP A 107 14.85 -17.01 -0.46
CA TRP A 107 14.15 -16.67 0.77
C TRP A 107 12.68 -16.26 0.51
N TYR A 108 12.45 -15.42 -0.51
CA TYR A 108 11.10 -14.96 -0.89
C TYR A 108 10.21 -16.15 -1.30
N ARG A 109 10.67 -17.05 -2.18
CA ARG A 109 9.91 -18.23 -2.60
C ARG A 109 9.48 -19.10 -1.42
N LYS A 110 10.37 -19.29 -0.43
CA LYS A 110 10.08 -20.05 0.79
C LYS A 110 9.05 -19.35 1.69
N LYS A 111 9.06 -18.01 1.71
CA LYS A 111 8.16 -17.22 2.58
C LYS A 111 6.80 -16.93 1.95
N VAL A 112 6.70 -16.86 0.63
CA VAL A 112 5.48 -16.48 -0.08
C VAL A 112 4.29 -17.37 0.25
N GLU A 113 4.51 -18.66 0.47
CA GLU A 113 3.48 -19.64 0.83
C GLU A 113 2.83 -19.34 2.20
N THR A 114 3.56 -18.66 3.08
CA THR A 114 3.08 -18.33 4.44
C THR A 114 2.47 -16.93 4.53
N TRP A 115 2.64 -16.10 3.50
CA TRP A 115 2.20 -14.71 3.51
C TRP A 115 0.85 -14.50 2.86
N ALA A 116 0.16 -13.43 3.30
CA ALA A 116 -0.95 -12.92 2.53
C ALA A 116 -0.44 -12.33 1.20
N GLU A 117 -1.20 -12.46 0.12
CA GLU A 117 -0.86 -11.98 -1.22
C GLU A 117 -0.41 -10.50 -1.22
N SER A 118 -1.14 -9.64 -0.48
CA SER A 118 -0.78 -8.22 -0.36
C SER A 118 0.58 -7.97 0.29
N THR A 119 1.05 -8.88 1.16
CA THR A 119 2.37 -8.80 1.79
C THR A 119 3.43 -9.23 0.80
N SER A 120 3.22 -10.36 0.12
CA SER A 120 4.18 -10.88 -0.85
C SER A 120 4.43 -9.90 -2.00
N VAL A 121 3.36 -9.33 -2.57
CA VAL A 121 3.45 -8.32 -3.64
C VAL A 121 4.24 -7.08 -3.18
N LYS A 122 3.96 -6.56 -1.98
CA LYS A 122 4.65 -5.38 -1.45
C LYS A 122 6.12 -5.66 -1.12
N THR A 123 6.43 -6.83 -0.56
CA THR A 123 7.81 -7.22 -0.28
C THR A 123 8.60 -7.37 -1.57
N LYS A 124 8.06 -8.07 -2.58
CA LYS A 124 8.71 -8.22 -3.87
C LYS A 124 8.98 -6.87 -4.54
N ALA A 125 7.96 -6.02 -4.63
CA ALA A 125 8.10 -4.68 -5.21
C ALA A 125 9.17 -3.83 -4.50
N ARG A 126 9.29 -3.94 -3.16
CA ARG A 126 10.32 -3.23 -2.39
C ARG A 126 11.72 -3.77 -2.69
N LEU A 127 11.89 -5.09 -2.74
CA LEU A 127 13.17 -5.70 -3.10
C LEU A 127 13.61 -5.27 -4.50
N GLU A 128 12.72 -5.38 -5.49
CA GLU A 128 13.01 -5.07 -6.90
C GLU A 128 13.27 -3.57 -7.16
N ALA A 129 12.50 -2.69 -6.50
CA ALA A 129 12.60 -1.25 -6.75
C ALA A 129 13.64 -0.55 -5.86
N ASP A 130 13.79 -0.97 -4.61
CA ASP A 130 14.53 -0.21 -3.61
C ASP A 130 15.86 -0.86 -3.19
N ILE A 131 16.03 -2.19 -3.36
CA ILE A 131 17.18 -2.94 -2.84
C ILE A 131 18.06 -3.49 -3.97
N PHE A 132 17.49 -4.31 -4.87
CA PHE A 132 18.24 -4.99 -5.93
C PHE A 132 19.04 -4.07 -6.85
N PRO A 133 18.57 -2.87 -7.22
CA PRO A 133 19.34 -1.97 -8.07
C PRO A 133 20.68 -1.53 -7.48
N PHE A 134 20.89 -1.69 -6.16
CA PHE A 134 22.07 -1.19 -5.45
C PHE A 134 22.97 -2.31 -4.94
N ILE A 135 22.41 -3.36 -4.32
CA ILE A 135 23.19 -4.45 -3.72
C ILE A 135 22.80 -5.83 -4.28
N GLY A 136 21.80 -5.91 -5.15
CA GLY A 136 21.30 -7.20 -5.68
C GLY A 136 22.37 -8.05 -6.36
N ALA A 137 23.22 -7.42 -7.17
CA ALA A 137 24.30 -8.10 -7.91
C ALA A 137 25.56 -8.37 -7.06
N MET A 138 25.65 -7.83 -5.86
CA MET A 138 26.82 -8.04 -4.98
C MET A 138 26.79 -9.45 -4.38
N ASP A 139 27.97 -10.04 -4.20
CA ASP A 139 28.11 -11.25 -3.38
C ASP A 139 27.64 -10.94 -1.96
N ILE A 140 26.70 -11.75 -1.44
CA ILE A 140 26.09 -11.54 -0.13
C ILE A 140 27.11 -11.52 1.01
N ALA A 141 28.21 -12.31 0.89
CA ALA A 141 29.29 -12.32 1.87
C ALA A 141 30.13 -11.03 1.84
N SER A 142 30.17 -10.32 0.72
CA SER A 142 30.95 -9.09 0.56
C SER A 142 30.24 -7.83 1.07
N ILE A 143 28.90 -7.86 1.24
CA ILE A 143 28.10 -6.71 1.65
C ILE A 143 28.39 -6.37 3.12
N LYS A 144 28.80 -5.11 3.34
CA LYS A 144 29.09 -4.57 4.68
C LYS A 144 27.98 -3.61 5.14
N SER A 145 27.98 -3.30 6.43
CA SER A 145 27.00 -2.37 7.02
C SER A 145 26.96 -0.99 6.34
N PRO A 146 28.09 -0.36 5.90
CA PRO A 146 28.03 0.89 5.15
C PRO A 146 27.30 0.78 3.81
N ASP A 147 27.45 -0.32 3.09
CA ASP A 147 26.78 -0.55 1.81
C ASP A 147 25.26 -0.60 2.02
N LEU A 148 24.84 -1.42 2.99
CA LEU A 148 23.42 -1.54 3.35
C LEU A 148 22.87 -0.21 3.88
N LEU A 149 23.61 0.53 4.72
CA LEU A 149 23.21 1.82 5.26
C LEU A 149 22.93 2.83 4.16
N SER A 150 23.75 2.86 3.10
CA SER A 150 23.55 3.79 1.98
C SER A 150 22.22 3.58 1.28
N VAL A 151 21.83 2.31 1.08
CA VAL A 151 20.55 1.93 0.49
C VAL A 151 19.38 2.29 1.41
N ILE A 152 19.50 1.93 2.69
CA ILE A 152 18.43 2.17 3.68
C ILE A 152 18.20 3.67 3.90
N LYS A 153 19.26 4.51 3.97
CA LYS A 153 19.12 5.98 4.06
C LYS A 153 18.40 6.58 2.87
N ARG A 154 18.63 6.08 1.67
CA ARG A 154 17.90 6.52 0.47
C ARG A 154 16.39 6.26 0.58
N ILE A 155 16.01 5.10 1.13
CA ILE A 155 14.61 4.76 1.37
C ILE A 155 14.05 5.63 2.51
N GLU A 156 14.84 5.84 3.57
CA GLU A 156 14.44 6.64 4.74
C GLU A 156 14.07 8.09 4.36
N GLY A 157 14.83 8.70 3.46
CA GLY A 157 14.56 10.06 2.94
C GLY A 157 13.18 10.20 2.28
N ARG A 158 12.61 9.10 1.78
CA ARG A 158 11.27 9.05 1.20
C ARG A 158 10.23 8.58 2.21
N SER A 159 10.51 7.53 2.97
CA SER A 159 9.58 6.89 3.89
C SER A 159 10.32 6.12 4.99
N PRO A 160 10.37 6.66 6.22
CA PRO A 160 11.01 5.97 7.36
C PRO A 160 10.40 4.60 7.67
N ASP A 161 9.07 4.43 7.54
CA ASP A 161 8.41 3.13 7.74
C ASP A 161 8.85 2.09 6.70
N THR A 162 8.98 2.51 5.43
CA THR A 162 9.47 1.63 4.36
C THR A 162 10.94 1.25 4.59
N ALA A 163 11.78 2.19 5.03
CA ALA A 163 13.19 1.93 5.35
C ALA A 163 13.33 0.90 6.49
N LYS A 164 12.55 1.05 7.55
CA LYS A 164 12.52 0.09 8.66
C LYS A 164 12.14 -1.31 8.20
N ARG A 165 11.12 -1.43 7.34
CA ARG A 165 10.70 -2.72 6.76
C ARG A 165 11.77 -3.31 5.85
N ALA A 166 12.38 -2.49 5.00
CA ALA A 166 13.47 -2.89 4.11
C ALA A 166 14.67 -3.43 4.91
N LEU A 167 15.08 -2.72 5.97
CA LEU A 167 16.17 -3.18 6.84
C LEU A 167 15.82 -4.52 7.50
N GLN A 168 14.60 -4.68 7.99
CA GLN A 168 14.13 -5.92 8.61
C GLN A 168 14.12 -7.09 7.60
N GLU A 169 13.71 -6.85 6.36
CA GLU A 169 13.72 -7.85 5.29
C GLU A 169 15.15 -8.22 4.89
N CYS A 170 16.05 -7.25 4.72
CA CYS A 170 17.46 -7.50 4.46
C CYS A 170 18.09 -8.37 5.57
N GLY A 171 17.82 -8.07 6.84
CA GLY A 171 18.30 -8.89 7.94
C GLY A 171 17.77 -10.32 7.91
N GLN A 172 16.52 -10.54 7.52
CA GLN A 172 15.99 -11.90 7.33
C GLN A 172 16.69 -12.62 6.17
N ILE A 173 17.00 -11.92 5.08
CA ILE A 173 17.71 -12.47 3.92
C ILE A 173 19.15 -12.84 4.30
N PHE A 174 19.88 -11.97 5.02
CA PHE A 174 21.24 -12.29 5.49
C PHE A 174 21.25 -13.50 6.41
N ARG A 175 20.33 -13.59 7.38
CA ARG A 175 20.22 -14.77 8.27
C ARG A 175 19.84 -16.03 7.49
N TYR A 176 19.03 -15.92 6.45
CA TYR A 176 18.72 -17.03 5.56
C TYR A 176 19.98 -17.47 4.78
N GLY A 177 20.76 -16.53 4.26
CA GLY A 177 22.05 -16.80 3.63
C GLY A 177 23.06 -17.46 4.57
N MET A 178 23.11 -17.01 5.83
CA MET A 178 23.95 -17.64 6.87
C MET A 178 23.54 -19.11 7.09
N ALA A 179 22.25 -19.40 7.15
CA ALA A 179 21.75 -20.77 7.29
C ALA A 179 22.07 -21.66 6.08
N LEU A 180 22.32 -21.07 4.90
CA LEU A 180 22.76 -21.75 3.70
C LEU A 180 24.31 -21.82 3.55
N GLY A 181 25.05 -21.21 4.49
CA GLY A 181 26.51 -21.12 4.41
C GLY A 181 27.03 -20.16 3.34
N LYS A 182 26.20 -19.23 2.85
CA LYS A 182 26.56 -18.28 1.79
C LYS A 182 27.17 -16.97 2.31
N ASN A 183 27.01 -16.66 3.59
CA ASN A 183 27.62 -15.52 4.29
C ASN A 183 27.76 -15.86 5.78
N GLU A 184 28.70 -15.20 6.45
CA GLU A 184 29.00 -15.43 7.87
C GLU A 184 28.33 -14.40 8.79
N ASN A 185 27.99 -13.22 8.26
CA ASN A 185 27.53 -12.08 9.06
C ASN A 185 26.21 -11.49 8.54
N ASP A 186 25.44 -10.90 9.47
CA ASP A 186 24.25 -10.09 9.18
C ASP A 186 24.57 -8.60 9.39
N PRO A 187 24.93 -7.85 8.33
CA PRO A 187 25.29 -6.44 8.43
C PRO A 187 24.13 -5.53 8.87
N SER A 188 22.88 -6.03 8.83
CA SER A 188 21.72 -5.27 9.26
C SER A 188 21.66 -5.04 10.78
N GLN A 189 22.32 -5.89 11.56
CA GLN A 189 22.34 -5.78 13.02
C GLN A 189 23.01 -4.49 13.51
N ALA A 190 24.11 -4.09 12.87
CA ALA A 190 24.79 -2.84 13.18
C ALA A 190 23.95 -1.58 12.87
N LEU A 191 22.87 -1.72 12.10
CA LEU A 191 21.99 -0.62 11.72
C LEU A 191 20.74 -0.53 12.60
N GLN A 192 20.55 -1.45 13.53
CA GLN A 192 19.43 -1.41 14.46
C GLN A 192 19.53 -0.18 15.37
N GLY A 193 18.45 0.59 15.44
CA GLY A 193 18.42 1.83 16.24
C GLY A 193 18.98 3.07 15.56
N LEU A 194 19.61 2.95 14.37
CA LEU A 194 20.14 4.10 13.65
C LEU A 194 19.08 4.86 12.83
N LEU A 195 17.97 4.19 12.49
CA LEU A 195 16.89 4.81 11.72
C LEU A 195 16.04 5.70 12.61
N LEU A 196 15.53 6.78 12.01
CA LEU A 196 14.61 7.68 12.69
C LEU A 196 13.39 6.92 13.23
N PRO A 197 12.94 7.24 14.44
CA PRO A 197 11.74 6.62 14.99
C PRO A 197 10.53 6.96 14.11
N VAL A 198 9.80 5.92 13.70
CA VAL A 198 8.53 6.11 12.98
C VAL A 198 7.50 6.64 13.98
N LYS A 199 7.06 7.88 13.80
CA LYS A 199 5.93 8.41 14.56
C LYS A 199 4.67 7.66 14.13
N THR A 200 4.23 6.70 14.93
CA THR A 200 2.93 6.05 14.75
C THR A 200 1.84 7.08 15.08
N ARG A 201 1.03 7.43 14.10
CA ARG A 201 -0.21 8.18 14.33
C ARG A 201 -1.37 7.20 14.40
N ASN A 202 -2.26 7.40 15.34
CA ASN A 202 -3.55 6.72 15.31
C ASN A 202 -4.33 7.18 14.07
N PHE A 203 -5.20 6.32 13.56
CA PHE A 203 -6.08 6.73 12.48
C PHE A 203 -6.98 7.85 12.94
N ALA A 204 -7.07 8.91 12.16
CA ALA A 204 -7.97 10.01 12.43
C ALA A 204 -9.43 9.53 12.50
N ALA A 205 -10.17 9.97 13.51
CA ALA A 205 -11.54 9.56 13.78
C ALA A 205 -12.32 10.69 14.45
N ILE A 206 -13.54 10.91 13.99
CA ILE A 206 -14.52 11.80 14.64
C ILE A 206 -15.18 11.02 15.78
N THR A 207 -15.03 11.48 17.02
CA THR A 207 -15.62 10.84 18.20
C THR A 207 -16.66 11.72 18.93
N ASP A 208 -16.73 12.99 18.56
CA ASP A 208 -17.75 13.93 19.06
C ASP A 208 -19.11 13.61 18.40
N PRO A 209 -20.16 13.27 19.15
CA PRO A 209 -21.46 12.92 18.61
C PRO A 209 -22.08 13.97 17.69
N SER A 210 -21.90 15.27 17.99
CA SER A 210 -22.46 16.34 17.15
C SER A 210 -21.83 16.36 15.77
N LYS A 211 -20.49 16.22 15.69
CA LYS A 211 -19.73 16.14 14.45
C LYS A 211 -19.99 14.83 13.70
N VAL A 212 -20.23 13.72 14.42
CA VAL A 212 -20.65 12.46 13.79
C VAL A 212 -21.97 12.64 13.06
N GLY A 213 -22.98 13.28 13.69
CA GLY A 213 -24.28 13.56 13.05
C GLY A 213 -24.12 14.40 11.78
N GLU A 214 -23.29 15.44 11.82
CA GLU A 214 -22.95 16.28 10.67
C GLU A 214 -22.31 15.49 9.54
N PHE A 215 -21.30 14.67 9.87
CA PHE A 215 -20.61 13.81 8.92
C PHE A 215 -21.55 12.76 8.29
N LEU A 216 -22.46 12.15 9.05
CA LEU A 216 -23.43 11.19 8.54
C LEU A 216 -24.42 11.85 7.57
N ARG A 217 -24.88 13.08 7.83
CA ARG A 217 -25.70 13.85 6.87
C ARG A 217 -24.93 14.15 5.59
N ALA A 218 -23.64 14.46 5.69
CA ALA A 218 -22.78 14.66 4.53
C ALA A 218 -22.66 13.36 3.69
N ILE A 219 -22.54 12.18 4.33
CA ILE A 219 -22.55 10.90 3.64
C ILE A 219 -23.86 10.69 2.87
N ASP A 220 -24.99 11.01 3.48
CA ASP A 220 -26.30 10.84 2.84
C ASP A 220 -26.47 11.73 1.60
N SER A 221 -25.83 12.89 1.57
CA SER A 221 -25.91 13.87 0.49
C SER A 221 -24.72 13.83 -0.49
N ILE A 222 -23.79 12.86 -0.37
CA ILE A 222 -22.57 12.85 -1.18
C ILE A 222 -22.87 12.92 -2.68
N PRO A 223 -22.33 13.94 -3.41
CA PRO A 223 -22.54 14.10 -4.83
C PRO A 223 -21.63 13.20 -5.67
N ASN A 224 -21.99 12.99 -6.93
CA ASN A 224 -21.14 12.36 -7.96
C ASN A 224 -20.50 11.03 -7.51
N THR A 225 -21.29 10.19 -6.83
CA THR A 225 -20.83 8.90 -6.29
C THR A 225 -21.79 7.79 -6.75
N THR A 226 -21.24 6.65 -7.16
CA THR A 226 -22.08 5.50 -7.54
C THR A 226 -22.85 4.98 -6.33
N LEU A 227 -24.04 4.39 -6.57
CA LEU A 227 -24.83 3.78 -5.49
C LEU A 227 -24.01 2.75 -4.70
N VAL A 228 -23.17 1.95 -5.37
CA VAL A 228 -22.29 0.96 -4.74
C VAL A 228 -21.36 1.60 -3.70
N VAL A 229 -20.66 2.68 -4.07
CA VAL A 229 -19.75 3.38 -3.15
C VAL A 229 -20.51 4.12 -2.07
N LYS A 230 -21.67 4.74 -2.40
CA LYS A 230 -22.54 5.41 -1.43
C LYS A 230 -23.07 4.44 -0.38
N SER A 231 -23.55 3.26 -0.80
CA SER A 231 -24.04 2.21 0.11
C SER A 231 -22.92 1.66 0.99
N ALA A 232 -21.72 1.39 0.41
CA ALA A 232 -20.56 1.00 1.19
C ALA A 232 -20.18 2.06 2.23
N PHE A 233 -20.27 3.34 1.87
CA PHE A 233 -19.94 4.45 2.76
C PHE A 233 -20.97 4.62 3.89
N LYS A 234 -22.26 4.41 3.61
CA LYS A 234 -23.34 4.37 4.62
C LYS A 234 -23.20 3.18 5.58
N LEU A 235 -22.80 2.02 5.06
CA LEU A 235 -22.64 0.79 5.85
C LEU A 235 -21.35 0.77 6.67
N ALA A 236 -20.32 1.53 6.28
CA ALA A 236 -19.05 1.57 7.00
C ALA A 236 -19.19 1.97 8.49
N PRO A 237 -19.90 3.04 8.89
CA PRO A 237 -20.16 3.37 10.27
C PRO A 237 -21.09 2.36 10.97
N LEU A 238 -22.06 1.77 10.26
CA LEU A 238 -22.99 0.79 10.83
C LEU A 238 -22.30 -0.52 11.21
N PHE A 239 -21.37 -1.01 10.38
CA PHE A 239 -20.67 -2.28 10.60
C PHE A 239 -19.37 -2.13 11.39
N PHE A 240 -18.69 -0.99 11.26
CA PHE A 240 -17.36 -0.67 11.80
C PHE A 240 -16.36 -1.84 11.73
N VAL A 241 -16.46 -2.64 10.67
CA VAL A 241 -15.48 -3.65 10.28
C VAL A 241 -14.27 -3.00 9.55
N ARG A 242 -13.21 -3.76 9.27
CA ARG A 242 -12.11 -3.22 8.46
C ARG A 242 -12.59 -2.94 7.03
N ILE A 243 -12.19 -1.82 6.44
CA ILE A 243 -12.61 -1.45 5.07
C ILE A 243 -12.23 -2.53 4.06
N GLY A 244 -11.10 -3.22 4.25
CA GLY A 244 -10.69 -4.34 3.42
C GLY A 244 -11.64 -5.55 3.50
N GLU A 245 -12.33 -5.74 4.62
CA GLU A 245 -13.37 -6.76 4.81
C GLU A 245 -14.68 -6.29 4.17
N LEU A 246 -15.12 -5.08 4.50
CA LEU A 246 -16.33 -4.48 3.92
C LEU A 246 -16.32 -4.56 2.38
N ARG A 247 -15.27 -4.05 1.74
CA ARG A 247 -15.20 -3.99 0.28
C ARG A 247 -15.23 -5.35 -0.42
N LYS A 248 -14.80 -6.40 0.28
CA LYS A 248 -14.74 -7.78 -0.22
C LYS A 248 -15.97 -8.62 0.17
N ALA A 249 -16.95 -8.03 0.84
CA ALA A 249 -18.16 -8.73 1.25
C ALA A 249 -18.88 -9.34 0.05
N LYS A 250 -19.35 -10.57 0.20
CA LYS A 250 -20.04 -11.33 -0.84
C LYS A 250 -21.52 -11.50 -0.48
N TRP A 251 -22.37 -11.58 -1.49
CA TRP A 251 -23.81 -11.86 -1.27
C TRP A 251 -24.04 -13.22 -0.61
N SER A 252 -23.23 -14.22 -0.91
CA SER A 252 -23.30 -15.55 -0.29
C SER A 252 -22.97 -15.57 1.22
N GLU A 253 -22.42 -14.48 1.74
CA GLU A 253 -22.07 -14.32 3.16
C GLU A 253 -23.22 -13.68 3.97
N ILE A 254 -24.26 -13.14 3.30
CA ILE A 254 -25.38 -12.46 3.94
C ILE A 254 -26.54 -13.44 4.16
N ASP A 255 -26.94 -13.60 5.41
CA ASP A 255 -28.14 -14.34 5.81
C ASP A 255 -29.19 -13.31 6.29
N PHE A 256 -30.15 -12.99 5.43
CA PHE A 256 -31.19 -12.02 5.74
C PHE A 256 -32.20 -12.54 6.79
N ASP A 257 -32.43 -13.87 6.85
CA ASP A 257 -33.36 -14.46 7.80
C ASP A 257 -32.78 -14.40 9.21
N LYS A 258 -31.51 -14.72 9.37
CA LYS A 258 -30.79 -14.61 10.66
C LYS A 258 -30.34 -13.20 10.97
N GLN A 259 -30.42 -12.30 9.99
CA GLN A 259 -29.88 -10.92 10.07
C GLN A 259 -28.40 -10.92 10.44
N GLU A 260 -27.60 -11.65 9.69
CA GLU A 260 -26.18 -11.84 9.96
C GLU A 260 -25.36 -11.80 8.66
N TRP A 261 -24.19 -11.16 8.74
CA TRP A 261 -23.13 -11.28 7.76
C TRP A 261 -22.04 -12.18 8.35
N ARG A 262 -21.74 -13.29 7.68
CA ARG A 262 -20.77 -14.30 8.14
C ARG A 262 -19.65 -14.43 7.14
N TYR A 263 -18.41 -14.16 7.55
CA TYR A 263 -17.25 -14.24 6.67
C TYR A 263 -15.99 -14.70 7.42
N PHE A 264 -15.01 -15.16 6.65
CA PHE A 264 -13.70 -15.56 7.16
C PHE A 264 -12.69 -14.43 7.08
N ILE A 265 -12.11 -14.04 8.21
CA ILE A 265 -11.05 -13.02 8.29
C ILE A 265 -9.71 -13.67 7.96
N THR A 266 -9.19 -13.45 6.75
CA THR A 266 -7.94 -14.04 6.28
C THR A 266 -6.72 -13.57 7.10
N LYS A 267 -6.73 -12.32 7.62
CA LYS A 267 -5.64 -11.75 8.42
C LYS A 267 -5.45 -12.44 9.77
N THR A 268 -6.53 -12.79 10.45
CA THR A 268 -6.52 -13.42 11.79
C THR A 268 -6.89 -14.91 11.75
N LYS A 269 -7.21 -15.43 10.56
CA LYS A 269 -7.62 -16.83 10.30
C LYS A 269 -8.75 -17.28 11.21
N GLN A 270 -9.83 -16.48 11.28
CA GLN A 270 -10.99 -16.78 12.12
C GLN A 270 -12.30 -16.41 11.43
N ASP A 271 -13.36 -17.16 11.72
CA ASP A 271 -14.72 -16.82 11.33
C ASP A 271 -15.23 -15.63 12.13
N HIS A 272 -15.92 -14.74 11.46
CA HIS A 272 -16.54 -13.58 12.08
C HIS A 272 -18.02 -13.47 11.69
N ILE A 273 -18.83 -13.01 12.62
CA ILE A 273 -20.26 -12.77 12.44
C ILE A 273 -20.52 -11.31 12.77
N VAL A 274 -21.13 -10.59 11.85
CA VAL A 274 -21.61 -9.22 12.05
C VAL A 274 -23.13 -9.24 12.08
N PRO A 275 -23.78 -8.99 13.23
CA PRO A 275 -25.23 -8.83 13.26
C PRO A 275 -25.64 -7.59 12.47
N LEU A 276 -26.70 -7.72 11.69
CA LEU A 276 -27.21 -6.66 10.82
C LEU A 276 -28.35 -5.92 11.50
N SER A 277 -28.25 -4.60 11.61
CA SER A 277 -29.35 -3.73 12.04
C SER A 277 -30.40 -3.60 10.91
N LYS A 278 -31.62 -3.16 11.23
CA LYS A 278 -32.67 -2.89 10.26
C LYS A 278 -32.22 -1.94 9.16
N GLN A 279 -31.56 -0.86 9.53
CA GLN A 279 -31.00 0.16 8.62
C GLN A 279 -29.97 -0.46 7.66
N ALA A 280 -29.12 -1.34 8.15
CA ALA A 280 -28.13 -2.02 7.31
C ALA A 280 -28.81 -2.98 6.31
N ILE A 281 -29.84 -3.69 6.74
CA ILE A 281 -30.64 -4.60 5.90
C ILE A 281 -31.33 -3.83 4.77
N GLU A 282 -31.91 -2.68 5.07
CA GLU A 282 -32.57 -1.82 4.06
C GLU A 282 -31.58 -1.39 2.96
N ILE A 283 -30.40 -0.89 3.35
CA ILE A 283 -29.34 -0.50 2.41
C ILE A 283 -28.86 -1.71 1.58
N LEU A 284 -28.70 -2.88 2.21
CA LEU A 284 -28.28 -4.10 1.48
C LEU A 284 -29.36 -4.56 0.50
N LYS A 285 -30.64 -4.53 0.86
CA LYS A 285 -31.75 -4.90 -0.04
C LYS A 285 -31.85 -3.95 -1.23
N GLU A 286 -31.71 -2.65 -1.02
CA GLU A 286 -31.65 -1.67 -2.12
C GLU A 286 -30.48 -1.99 -3.08
N LEU A 287 -29.28 -2.27 -2.53
CA LEU A 287 -28.12 -2.57 -3.33
C LEU A 287 -28.21 -3.92 -4.03
N GLN A 288 -28.94 -4.90 -3.45
CA GLN A 288 -29.15 -6.24 -4.04
C GLN A 288 -29.84 -6.17 -5.40
N CYS A 289 -30.74 -5.22 -5.60
CA CYS A 289 -31.40 -4.99 -6.90
C CYS A 289 -30.37 -4.65 -8.01
N LEU A 290 -29.23 -4.03 -7.64
CA LEU A 290 -28.20 -3.63 -8.57
C LEU A 290 -27.07 -4.65 -8.73
N THR A 291 -26.63 -5.24 -7.63
CA THR A 291 -25.41 -6.09 -7.61
C THR A 291 -25.67 -7.52 -7.20
N GLY A 292 -26.92 -7.92 -6.94
CA GLY A 292 -27.26 -9.26 -6.45
C GLY A 292 -26.87 -10.43 -7.37
N GLN A 293 -26.71 -10.15 -8.69
CA GLN A 293 -26.24 -11.14 -9.67
C GLN A 293 -24.71 -11.30 -9.68
N HIS A 294 -23.98 -10.51 -8.93
CA HIS A 294 -22.53 -10.57 -8.85
C HIS A 294 -22.07 -11.29 -7.57
N GLU A 295 -20.80 -11.67 -7.52
CA GLU A 295 -20.22 -12.30 -6.34
C GLU A 295 -20.10 -11.31 -5.17
N TYR A 296 -19.59 -10.11 -5.47
CA TYR A 296 -19.33 -9.06 -4.46
C TYR A 296 -20.53 -8.13 -4.32
N ILE A 297 -20.81 -7.74 -3.07
CA ILE A 297 -21.81 -6.71 -2.75
C ILE A 297 -21.37 -5.36 -3.33
N PHE A 298 -20.11 -5.01 -3.14
CA PHE A 298 -19.52 -3.74 -3.58
C PHE A 298 -18.59 -3.99 -4.77
N VAL A 299 -19.18 -4.09 -5.94
CA VAL A 299 -18.46 -4.35 -7.20
C VAL A 299 -17.59 -3.17 -7.64
N GLY A 300 -16.52 -3.46 -8.37
CA GLY A 300 -15.66 -2.45 -8.97
C GLY A 300 -16.33 -1.74 -10.13
N TYR A 301 -16.11 -0.42 -10.25
CA TYR A 301 -16.74 0.42 -11.27
C TYR A 301 -16.42 -0.02 -12.71
N ARG A 302 -15.17 -0.41 -12.98
CA ARG A 302 -14.73 -0.81 -14.34
C ARG A 302 -14.86 -2.31 -14.60
N ASN A 303 -14.93 -3.10 -13.54
CA ASN A 303 -15.00 -4.55 -13.63
C ASN A 303 -15.79 -5.09 -12.43
N ASN A 304 -16.98 -5.60 -12.68
CA ASN A 304 -17.89 -6.13 -11.67
C ASN A 304 -17.50 -7.51 -11.11
N LYS A 305 -16.46 -8.14 -11.69
CA LYS A 305 -15.89 -9.40 -11.17
C LYS A 305 -14.90 -9.19 -10.03
N ILE A 306 -14.53 -7.96 -9.74
CA ILE A 306 -13.62 -7.61 -8.64
C ILE A 306 -14.33 -6.65 -7.67
N PRO A 307 -13.94 -6.63 -6.39
CA PRO A 307 -14.54 -5.69 -5.44
C PRO A 307 -14.11 -4.26 -5.72
N MET A 308 -14.84 -3.27 -5.21
CA MET A 308 -14.47 -1.85 -5.27
C MET A 308 -13.05 -1.62 -4.75
N SER A 309 -12.42 -0.52 -5.19
CA SER A 309 -11.02 -0.22 -4.84
C SER A 309 -10.82 0.00 -3.33
N ASP A 310 -9.62 -0.30 -2.85
CA ASP A 310 -9.25 -0.15 -1.44
C ASP A 310 -9.34 1.32 -0.96
N GLY A 311 -9.08 2.26 -1.86
CA GLY A 311 -9.15 3.69 -1.58
C GLY A 311 -10.53 4.33 -1.74
N ALA A 312 -11.57 3.59 -2.13
CA ALA A 312 -12.87 4.17 -2.50
C ALA A 312 -13.53 4.97 -1.36
N ILE A 313 -13.53 4.44 -0.14
CA ILE A 313 -14.09 5.12 1.04
C ILE A 313 -13.28 6.38 1.38
N ASN A 314 -11.95 6.31 1.42
CA ASN A 314 -11.14 7.49 1.69
C ASN A 314 -11.24 8.54 0.56
N ALA A 315 -11.43 8.13 -0.68
CA ALA A 315 -11.73 9.06 -1.77
C ALA A 315 -13.10 9.72 -1.60
N ALA A 316 -14.10 8.99 -1.11
CA ALA A 316 -15.42 9.55 -0.79
C ALA A 316 -15.35 10.54 0.39
N ILE A 317 -14.60 10.24 1.45
CA ILE A 317 -14.35 11.13 2.58
C ILE A 317 -13.74 12.46 2.09
N ARG A 318 -12.67 12.40 1.29
CA ARG A 318 -12.04 13.62 0.72
C ARG A 318 -12.97 14.40 -0.20
N ARG A 319 -13.88 13.74 -0.92
CA ARG A 319 -14.88 14.41 -1.77
C ARG A 319 -15.88 15.20 -0.95
N LEU A 320 -16.15 14.82 0.28
CA LEU A 320 -16.95 15.58 1.23
C LEU A 320 -16.17 16.75 1.89
N GLY A 321 -14.88 16.93 1.57
CA GLY A 321 -14.03 17.98 2.10
C GLY A 321 -13.29 17.63 3.39
N TYR A 322 -13.44 16.41 3.93
CA TYR A 322 -12.76 16.00 5.15
C TYR A 322 -11.32 15.55 4.89
N ASP A 323 -10.41 15.92 5.80
CA ASP A 323 -9.02 15.48 5.76
C ASP A 323 -8.89 14.04 6.30
N THR A 324 -8.34 13.16 5.44
CA THR A 324 -8.11 11.76 5.83
C THR A 324 -6.84 11.55 6.67
N GLN A 325 -6.07 12.59 6.99
CA GLN A 325 -4.92 12.51 7.89
C GLN A 325 -5.26 13.01 9.29
N GLU A 326 -6.09 14.05 9.41
CA GLU A 326 -6.33 14.75 10.67
C GLU A 326 -7.78 14.58 11.19
N GLU A 327 -8.79 14.38 10.32
CA GLU A 327 -10.19 14.36 10.75
C GLU A 327 -10.78 12.95 10.82
N ILE A 328 -10.86 12.23 9.69
CA ILE A 328 -11.41 10.87 9.65
C ILE A 328 -10.89 10.05 8.47
N THR A 329 -10.58 8.79 8.73
CA THR A 329 -10.30 7.78 7.70
C THR A 329 -11.41 6.73 7.67
N GLY A 330 -11.46 5.92 6.62
CA GLY A 330 -12.31 4.72 6.63
C GLY A 330 -12.03 3.78 7.81
N HIS A 331 -10.79 3.73 8.30
CA HIS A 331 -10.44 2.98 9.52
C HIS A 331 -10.90 3.67 10.79
N GLY A 332 -11.06 4.99 10.76
CA GLY A 332 -11.55 5.81 11.87
C GLY A 332 -12.96 5.46 12.34
N PHE A 333 -13.82 4.90 11.47
CA PHE A 333 -15.15 4.40 11.88
C PHE A 333 -15.10 3.40 13.03
N ARG A 334 -14.04 2.61 13.11
CA ARG A 334 -13.85 1.64 14.19
C ARG A 334 -13.53 2.31 15.52
N ALA A 335 -12.67 3.33 15.49
CA ALA A 335 -12.35 4.13 16.67
C ALA A 335 -13.58 4.96 17.11
N MET A 336 -14.31 5.57 16.17
CA MET A 336 -15.57 6.27 16.41
C MET A 336 -16.57 5.35 17.16
N ALA A 337 -16.85 4.19 16.57
CA ALA A 337 -17.81 3.25 17.17
C ALA A 337 -17.34 2.74 18.54
N ARG A 338 -16.05 2.36 18.69
CA ARG A 338 -15.50 1.88 19.96
C ARG A 338 -15.64 2.92 21.08
N THR A 339 -15.29 4.17 20.79
CA THR A 339 -15.33 5.25 21.78
C THR A 339 -16.77 5.55 22.19
N ILE A 340 -17.64 5.81 21.23
CA ILE A 340 -19.02 6.22 21.52
C ILE A 340 -19.83 5.08 22.17
N LEU A 341 -19.69 3.84 21.66
CA LEU A 341 -20.38 2.68 22.27
C LEU A 341 -19.99 2.50 23.75
N ASN A 342 -18.72 2.73 24.09
CA ASN A 342 -18.26 2.59 25.47
C ASN A 342 -18.60 3.80 26.33
N GLU A 343 -18.29 5.02 25.87
CA GLU A 343 -18.36 6.22 26.69
C GLU A 343 -19.76 6.80 26.74
N GLU A 344 -20.50 6.84 25.62
CA GLU A 344 -21.84 7.45 25.56
C GLU A 344 -22.95 6.41 25.81
N MET A 345 -22.76 5.17 25.35
CA MET A 345 -23.81 4.15 25.41
C MET A 345 -23.59 3.12 26.52
N GLY A 346 -22.45 3.15 27.23
CA GLY A 346 -22.15 2.25 28.34
C GLY A 346 -22.06 0.79 27.99
N ILE A 347 -21.77 0.47 26.71
CA ILE A 347 -21.65 -0.92 26.24
C ILE A 347 -20.35 -1.54 26.77
N PRO A 348 -20.38 -2.75 27.32
CA PRO A 348 -19.17 -3.41 27.83
C PRO A 348 -18.11 -3.60 26.75
N VAL A 349 -16.87 -3.24 27.09
CA VAL A 349 -15.72 -3.31 26.17
C VAL A 349 -15.56 -4.70 25.55
N SER A 350 -15.79 -5.76 26.32
CA SER A 350 -15.72 -7.16 25.82
C SER A 350 -16.66 -7.41 24.64
N VAL A 351 -17.88 -6.89 24.66
CA VAL A 351 -18.87 -7.01 23.57
C VAL A 351 -18.39 -6.26 22.32
N ILE A 352 -17.87 -5.04 22.53
CA ILE A 352 -17.35 -4.17 21.45
C ILE A 352 -16.14 -4.81 20.79
N GLU A 353 -15.18 -5.30 21.57
CA GLU A 353 -13.93 -5.91 21.03
C GLU A 353 -14.23 -7.19 20.24
N HIS A 354 -15.23 -7.99 20.65
CA HIS A 354 -15.69 -9.12 19.84
C HIS A 354 -16.31 -8.67 18.52
N GLN A 355 -17.06 -7.57 18.48
CA GLN A 355 -17.59 -7.00 17.25
C GLN A 355 -16.46 -6.48 16.34
N LEU A 356 -15.42 -5.92 16.92
CA LEU A 356 -14.22 -5.46 16.22
C LEU A 356 -13.31 -6.62 15.74
N ALA A 357 -13.64 -7.87 16.08
CA ALA A 357 -12.79 -9.05 15.83
C ALA A 357 -11.36 -8.85 16.36
N HIS A 358 -11.23 -8.25 17.55
CA HIS A 358 -9.99 -8.19 18.29
C HIS A 358 -9.84 -9.41 19.19
N LYS A 359 -8.59 -9.79 19.47
CA LYS A 359 -8.33 -10.78 20.52
C LYS A 359 -8.59 -10.11 21.88
N VAL A 360 -9.59 -10.57 22.58
CA VAL A 360 -9.82 -10.15 23.96
C VAL A 360 -8.87 -10.95 24.84
N ALA A 361 -8.00 -10.27 25.55
CA ALA A 361 -7.15 -10.90 26.55
C ALA A 361 -8.07 -11.38 27.70
N ASP A 362 -8.09 -12.68 27.93
CA ASP A 362 -8.75 -13.28 29.08
C ASP A 362 -7.68 -13.76 30.05
N ASN A 363 -7.87 -13.49 31.35
CA ASN A 363 -6.96 -13.94 32.40
C ASN A 363 -6.84 -15.47 32.48
N LEU A 364 -7.81 -16.21 31.91
CA LEU A 364 -7.83 -17.67 31.83
C LEU A 364 -7.33 -18.23 30.48
N GLY A 365 -6.89 -17.35 29.55
CA GLY A 365 -6.37 -17.73 28.24
C GLY A 365 -7.47 -17.88 27.17
N THR A 366 -7.11 -17.59 25.92
CA THR A 366 -8.02 -17.61 24.77
C THR A 366 -8.61 -19.00 24.45
N ALA A 367 -8.02 -20.06 24.99
CA ALA A 367 -8.47 -21.43 24.78
C ALA A 367 -9.85 -21.73 25.39
N TYR A 368 -10.22 -21.01 26.47
CA TYR A 368 -11.47 -21.24 27.20
C TYR A 368 -12.59 -20.27 26.84
N ASN A 369 -12.28 -19.09 26.29
CA ASN A 369 -13.27 -18.09 25.94
C ASN A 369 -13.82 -18.31 24.51
N ARG A 370 -14.83 -19.18 24.39
CA ARG A 370 -15.58 -19.44 23.14
C ARG A 370 -16.83 -18.57 23.00
N THR A 371 -17.04 -17.64 23.92
CA THR A 371 -18.24 -16.78 23.96
C THR A 371 -18.17 -15.76 22.82
N LYS A 372 -19.17 -15.76 21.95
CA LYS A 372 -19.26 -14.81 20.81
C LYS A 372 -20.15 -13.60 21.10
N PHE A 373 -20.77 -13.52 22.27
CA PHE A 373 -21.71 -12.46 22.70
C PHE A 373 -22.78 -12.12 21.66
N ILE A 374 -23.26 -13.10 20.88
CA ILE A 374 -24.10 -12.85 19.70
C ILE A 374 -25.38 -12.10 20.08
N ALA A 375 -26.08 -12.50 21.17
CA ALA A 375 -27.30 -11.83 21.60
C ALA A 375 -27.04 -10.36 22.00
N GLN A 376 -25.98 -10.14 22.79
CA GLN A 376 -25.60 -8.77 23.22
C GLN A 376 -25.15 -7.93 22.01
N ARG A 377 -24.41 -8.53 21.07
CA ARG A 377 -23.98 -7.83 19.86
C ARG A 377 -25.17 -7.52 18.94
N LYS A 378 -26.17 -8.41 18.79
CA LYS A 378 -27.40 -8.09 18.05
C LYS A 378 -28.09 -6.86 18.61
N LYS A 379 -28.26 -6.82 19.95
CA LYS A 379 -28.85 -5.66 20.63
C LYS A 379 -28.02 -4.40 20.44
N MET A 380 -26.69 -4.49 20.65
CA MET A 380 -25.76 -3.39 20.50
C MET A 380 -25.78 -2.82 19.07
N MET A 381 -25.76 -3.68 18.04
CA MET A 381 -25.74 -3.21 16.65
C MET A 381 -27.00 -2.48 16.24
N GLN A 382 -28.17 -2.91 16.75
CA GLN A 382 -29.42 -2.18 16.53
C GLN A 382 -29.42 -0.87 17.29
N GLN A 383 -29.07 -0.86 18.58
CA GLN A 383 -28.97 0.37 19.37
C GLN A 383 -27.98 1.37 18.76
N TRP A 384 -26.87 0.88 18.24
CA TRP A 384 -25.87 1.72 17.54
C TRP A 384 -26.45 2.38 16.29
N ALA A 385 -27.15 1.61 15.47
CA ALA A 385 -27.78 2.13 14.27
C ALA A 385 -28.86 3.18 14.58
N ASP A 386 -29.70 2.93 15.60
CA ASP A 386 -30.73 3.86 16.06
C ASP A 386 -30.09 5.15 16.63
N TYR A 387 -28.98 5.01 17.36
CA TYR A 387 -28.22 6.15 17.87
C TYR A 387 -27.64 7.00 16.75
N LEU A 388 -27.03 6.38 15.73
CA LEU A 388 -26.52 7.11 14.57
C LEU A 388 -27.63 7.87 13.83
N ASP A 389 -28.83 7.29 13.71
CA ASP A 389 -29.98 7.95 13.11
C ASP A 389 -30.46 9.14 13.96
N SER A 390 -30.45 9.00 15.28
CA SER A 390 -30.80 10.12 16.19
C SER A 390 -29.83 11.31 16.04
N LEU A 391 -28.52 11.01 15.85
CA LEU A 391 -27.51 12.07 15.63
C LEU A 391 -27.71 12.81 14.29
N LYS A 392 -28.24 12.13 13.28
CA LYS A 392 -28.59 12.79 12.01
C LYS A 392 -29.77 13.75 12.16
N GLN A 393 -30.73 13.46 13.04
CA GLN A 393 -31.93 14.26 13.26
C GLN A 393 -31.67 15.50 14.13
N ASN A 394 -30.69 15.44 15.03
CA ASN A 394 -30.31 16.55 15.89
C ASN A 394 -29.57 17.65 15.12
N VAL A 395 -30.30 18.40 14.32
CA VAL A 395 -29.79 19.61 13.67
C VAL A 395 -29.74 20.73 14.70
N ILE A 396 -28.57 21.14 15.18
CA ILE A 396 -28.42 22.39 15.95
C ILE A 396 -28.70 23.52 14.94
N PRO A 397 -29.79 24.30 15.13
CA PRO A 397 -30.06 25.42 14.23
C PRO A 397 -28.94 26.45 14.39
N PHE A 398 -28.38 26.90 13.24
CA PHE A 398 -27.45 28.03 13.25
C PHE A 398 -28.10 29.22 14.00
N PRO A 399 -27.41 29.87 14.94
CA PRO A 399 -27.93 31.08 15.56
C PRO A 399 -28.16 32.08 14.42
N LYS A 400 -29.43 32.45 14.22
CA LYS A 400 -29.77 33.55 13.29
C LYS A 400 -29.00 34.78 13.78
N HIS A 401 -28.02 35.23 13.00
CA HIS A 401 -27.46 36.56 13.19
C HIS A 401 -28.64 37.53 13.22
N LYS A 402 -28.92 38.13 14.37
CA LYS A 402 -29.76 39.30 14.47
C LYS A 402 -29.02 40.41 13.69
N THR A 403 -29.46 40.65 12.46
CA THR A 403 -29.11 41.91 11.79
C THR A 403 -29.67 43.03 12.68
N ALA A 404 -28.75 43.82 13.22
CA ALA A 404 -29.06 45.06 13.90
C ALA A 404 -29.37 46.13 12.84
#